data_94ae7212b5b7ffcd75c4fb4b8e6b9e17
#
_entry.id   94ae7212b5b7ffcd75c4fb4b8e6b9e17
#
_cell.length_a   1.000
_cell.length_b   1.000
_cell.length_c   1.000
_cell.angle_alpha   90.00
_cell.angle_beta   90.00
_cell.angle_gamma   90.00
#
_symmetry.space_group_name_H-M   'P 1'
#
loop_
_entity.id
_entity.type
_entity.pdbx_description
1 polymer ?
#
loop_
_entity_poly.entity_id
_entity_poly.type
_entity_poly.pdbx_seq_one_letter_code
_entity_poly.pdbx_strand_id
1 'polypeptide(L)'
;MSRLFAALGKGSVEALTPQTATEAPSAADARPGDYSELVRRLFNRPSAIAVTASGVHGVQTGVCEGIAAELAAAGKQVVVVPVDRLLLTNPIRVIDDLSVLPVVSPNIWVWPSIAQQFEVFDQPPAPSGENWLARLRQSFHAILLDCPPIDSMPGVLELSAMADATLLVVEAGRTTRQQIRKDQLALQSKGATLAGCILVQGR
;
A
#
# COMPACT_ATOMS: atom_id res chain seq x y z
N MET A 1 17.59 -2.93 3.56
CA MET A 1 17.19 -2.65 4.96
C MET A 1 16.24 -1.50 4.96
N SER A 2 14.99 -1.75 5.33
CA SER A 2 13.95 -0.72 5.39
C SER A 2 14.03 -0.02 6.75
N ARG A 3 14.03 1.31 6.76
CA ARG A 3 13.88 2.09 7.98
C ARG A 3 12.56 2.83 7.92
N LEU A 4 11.72 2.59 8.90
CA LEU A 4 10.50 3.35 9.07
C LEU A 4 10.87 4.70 9.70
N PHE A 5 10.77 5.77 8.93
CA PHE A 5 10.78 7.10 9.47
C PHE A 5 9.39 7.73 9.28
N ALA A 6 8.62 7.80 10.35
CA ALA A 6 7.62 8.84 10.49
C ALA A 6 8.40 10.14 10.71
N ALA A 7 9.15 10.58 9.71
CA ALA A 7 10.02 11.71 9.86
C ALA A 7 9.85 12.66 8.70
N LEU A 8 9.01 13.61 8.95
CA LEU A 8 9.36 14.96 8.59
C LEU A 8 9.47 15.77 9.88
N GLY A 9 10.46 15.44 10.68
CA GLY A 9 10.90 16.25 11.79
C GLY A 9 11.98 17.21 11.33
N LYS A 10 11.70 18.51 11.42
CA LYS A 10 12.56 19.67 11.31
C LYS A 10 13.03 20.05 9.90
N GLY A 11 12.25 20.89 9.29
CA GLY A 11 12.64 21.73 8.16
C GLY A 11 11.66 21.65 7.00
N SER A 12 10.60 22.48 7.03
CA SER A 12 9.79 22.90 5.87
C SER A 12 8.74 21.92 5.33
N VAL A 13 7.99 21.23 6.19
CA VAL A 13 6.67 20.68 5.81
C VAL A 13 5.64 20.99 6.90
N GLU A 14 5.63 22.21 7.35
CA GLU A 14 4.69 22.71 8.38
C GLU A 14 3.28 22.98 7.86
N ALA A 15 2.99 22.65 6.61
CA ALA A 15 1.72 23.00 5.96
C ALA A 15 0.73 21.82 5.76
N LEU A 16 0.99 20.62 6.32
CA LEU A 16 0.12 19.47 6.08
C LEU A 16 -0.21 18.68 7.35
N THR A 17 -0.42 19.36 8.47
CA THR A 17 -1.03 18.73 9.64
C THR A 17 -2.49 19.18 9.77
N PRO A 18 -3.48 18.31 9.54
CA PRO A 18 -4.71 18.41 10.30
C PRO A 18 -4.45 17.82 11.69
N GLN A 19 -4.32 18.73 12.65
CA GLN A 19 -4.55 18.57 14.08
C GLN A 19 -4.34 17.18 14.69
N THR A 20 -3.29 17.05 15.37
CA THR A 20 -2.91 16.43 16.64
C THR A 20 -1.49 15.91 16.55
N ALA A 21 -0.55 16.76 16.95
CA ALA A 21 0.82 16.33 17.22
C ALA A 21 0.81 15.48 18.49
N THR A 22 0.66 14.16 18.32
CA THR A 22 1.17 13.21 19.30
C THR A 22 2.66 13.07 19.00
N GLU A 23 3.52 13.24 19.98
CA GLU A 23 4.97 13.13 19.87
C GLU A 23 5.35 11.89 19.04
N ALA A 24 6.08 12.13 17.96
CA ALA A 24 6.64 11.06 17.15
C ALA A 24 7.63 10.26 18.02
N PRO A 25 7.55 8.92 18.05
CA PRO A 25 8.53 8.13 18.76
C PRO A 25 9.93 8.42 18.21
N SER A 26 10.90 8.47 19.12
CA SER A 26 12.31 8.72 18.77
C SER A 26 12.77 7.73 17.71
N ALA A 27 13.38 8.22 16.63
CA ALA A 27 13.93 7.41 15.55
C ALA A 27 15.05 6.41 16.01
N ALA A 28 15.42 6.45 17.28
CA ALA A 28 16.50 5.63 17.87
C ALA A 28 16.10 4.17 18.14
N ASP A 29 14.79 3.87 18.26
CA ASP A 29 14.31 2.55 18.70
C ASP A 29 13.74 1.66 17.58
N ALA A 30 13.61 2.18 16.36
CA ALA A 30 13.08 1.40 15.24
C ALA A 30 14.13 0.45 14.66
N ARG A 31 13.90 -0.86 14.78
CA ARG A 31 14.72 -1.88 14.09
C ARG A 31 14.51 -1.77 12.57
N PRO A 32 15.56 -2.03 11.75
CA PRO A 32 15.36 -2.07 10.29
C PRO A 32 14.31 -3.09 9.91
N GLY A 33 13.23 -2.64 9.25
CA GLY A 33 12.11 -3.50 8.86
C GLY A 33 11.04 -3.70 9.94
N ASP A 34 11.10 -2.99 11.06
CA ASP A 34 10.05 -2.97 12.07
C ASP A 34 8.90 -2.04 11.61
N TYR A 35 7.77 -2.64 11.30
CA TYR A 35 6.55 -1.94 10.87
C TYR A 35 5.48 -1.87 11.97
N SER A 36 5.78 -2.33 13.20
CA SER A 36 4.79 -2.50 14.27
C SER A 36 4.06 -1.20 14.62
N GLU A 37 4.78 -0.08 14.73
CA GLU A 37 4.16 1.21 15.00
C GLU A 37 3.29 1.71 13.85
N LEU A 38 3.72 1.49 12.59
CA LEU A 38 2.93 1.81 11.41
C LEU A 38 1.64 1.00 11.37
N VAL A 39 1.76 -0.30 11.62
CA VAL A 39 0.62 -1.24 11.66
C VAL A 39 -0.37 -0.80 12.73
N ARG A 40 0.11 -0.49 13.93
CA ARG A 40 -0.73 -0.02 15.03
C ARG A 40 -1.51 1.25 14.69
N ARG A 41 -0.90 2.19 13.95
CA ARG A 41 -1.54 3.46 13.58
C ARG A 41 -2.55 3.32 12.44
N LEU A 42 -2.20 2.57 11.40
CA LEU A 42 -2.99 2.52 10.17
C LEU A 42 -4.05 1.42 10.17
N PHE A 43 -3.85 0.34 10.93
CA PHE A 43 -4.71 -0.83 10.91
C PHE A 43 -5.43 -1.08 12.24
N ASN A 44 -5.79 -0.02 12.95
CA ASN A 44 -6.65 -0.11 14.14
C ASN A 44 -8.09 -0.55 13.82
N ARG A 45 -8.49 -0.46 12.56
CA ARG A 45 -9.76 -0.96 11.98
C ARG A 45 -9.47 -1.58 10.61
N PRO A 46 -10.43 -2.36 10.04
CA PRO A 46 -10.28 -2.85 8.66
C PRO A 46 -10.00 -1.71 7.68
N SER A 47 -8.88 -1.78 6.97
CA SER A 47 -8.40 -0.69 6.13
C SER A 47 -7.73 -1.18 4.85
N ALA A 48 -7.89 -0.40 3.77
CA ALA A 48 -7.19 -0.58 2.52
C ALA A 48 -6.12 0.50 2.36
N ILE A 49 -4.87 0.10 2.24
CA ILE A 49 -3.72 1.00 2.14
C ILE A 49 -3.02 0.79 0.80
N ALA A 50 -2.89 1.86 0.03
CA ALA A 50 -2.07 1.87 -1.16
C ALA A 50 -0.60 2.10 -0.76
N VAL A 51 0.30 1.26 -1.25
CA VAL A 51 1.75 1.40 -1.07
C VAL A 51 2.36 1.61 -2.44
N THR A 52 2.92 2.77 -2.68
CA THR A 52 3.53 3.13 -3.97
C THR A 52 4.91 3.73 -3.77
N ALA A 53 5.72 3.77 -4.80
CA ALA A 53 7.08 4.31 -4.72
C ALA A 53 7.22 5.64 -5.46
N SER A 54 8.18 6.45 -5.03
CA SER A 54 8.63 7.65 -5.71
C SER A 54 9.84 7.33 -6.57
N GLY A 55 9.64 7.19 -7.88
CA GLY A 55 10.70 7.10 -8.89
C GLY A 55 11.48 5.78 -8.98
N VAL A 56 11.31 4.81 -8.07
CA VAL A 56 12.07 3.55 -8.06
C VAL A 56 11.15 2.35 -8.02
N HIS A 57 11.35 1.41 -8.96
CA HIS A 57 10.55 0.20 -9.05
C HIS A 57 10.95 -0.86 -8.01
N GLY A 58 9.95 -1.57 -7.48
CA GLY A 58 10.12 -2.80 -6.69
C GLY A 58 10.40 -2.60 -5.20
N VAL A 59 10.72 -1.40 -4.76
CA VAL A 59 10.97 -1.13 -3.31
C VAL A 59 9.70 -1.19 -2.47
N GLN A 60 8.55 -0.88 -3.05
CA GLN A 60 7.25 -0.92 -2.37
C GLN A 60 6.80 -2.34 -2.05
N THR A 61 7.11 -3.33 -2.90
CA THR A 61 6.74 -4.73 -2.68
C THR A 61 7.34 -5.27 -1.38
N GLY A 62 8.63 -5.02 -1.13
CA GLY A 62 9.26 -5.42 0.13
C GLY A 62 8.66 -4.73 1.37
N VAL A 63 8.14 -3.51 1.20
CA VAL A 63 7.40 -2.81 2.27
C VAL A 63 6.03 -3.47 2.49
N CYS A 64 5.30 -3.81 1.43
CA CYS A 64 4.03 -4.54 1.52
C CYS A 64 4.21 -5.88 2.24
N GLU A 65 5.24 -6.64 1.86
CA GLU A 65 5.57 -7.92 2.50
C GLU A 65 5.87 -7.76 4.00
N GLY A 66 6.66 -6.74 4.36
CA GLY A 66 6.98 -6.46 5.76
C GLY A 66 5.76 -6.07 6.59
N ILE A 67 4.89 -5.20 6.06
CA ILE A 67 3.62 -4.82 6.72
C ILE A 67 2.69 -6.03 6.84
N ALA A 68 2.58 -6.85 5.79
CA ALA A 68 1.75 -8.05 5.81
C ALA A 68 2.21 -9.05 6.87
N ALA A 69 3.53 -9.25 6.99
CA ALA A 69 4.11 -10.14 7.99
C ALA A 69 3.80 -9.68 9.43
N GLU A 70 3.94 -8.38 9.73
CA GLU A 70 3.61 -7.82 11.04
C GLU A 70 2.11 -7.97 11.38
N LEU A 71 1.23 -7.69 10.43
CA LEU A 71 -0.21 -7.85 10.60
C LEU A 71 -0.58 -9.33 10.84
N ALA A 72 -0.01 -10.24 10.07
CA ALA A 72 -0.25 -11.67 10.20
C ALA A 72 0.26 -12.22 11.54
N ALA A 73 1.43 -11.75 12.00
CA ALA A 73 1.95 -12.08 13.33
C ALA A 73 1.02 -11.60 14.46
N ALA A 74 0.30 -10.49 14.24
CA ALA A 74 -0.75 -10.02 15.14
C ALA A 74 -2.10 -10.74 14.95
N GLY A 75 -2.15 -11.84 14.18
CA GLY A 75 -3.35 -12.65 13.93
C GLY A 75 -4.38 -11.98 13.00
N LYS A 76 -3.98 -10.96 12.24
CA LYS A 76 -4.88 -10.26 11.31
C LYS A 76 -4.87 -10.93 9.93
N GLN A 77 -6.05 -11.01 9.31
CA GLN A 77 -6.19 -11.48 7.93
C GLN A 77 -5.81 -10.37 6.96
N VAL A 78 -4.84 -10.63 6.10
CA VAL A 78 -4.26 -9.67 5.18
C VAL A 78 -4.35 -10.18 3.75
N VAL A 79 -4.76 -9.34 2.83
CA VAL A 79 -4.62 -9.60 1.40
C VAL A 79 -3.69 -8.57 0.76
N VAL A 80 -2.70 -9.06 0.02
CA VAL A 80 -1.83 -8.23 -0.83
C VAL A 80 -2.38 -8.30 -2.25
N VAL A 81 -2.63 -7.13 -2.84
CA VAL A 81 -3.13 -6.99 -4.21
C VAL A 81 -2.03 -6.36 -5.06
N PRO A 82 -1.29 -7.17 -5.85
CA PRO A 82 -0.32 -6.61 -6.80
C PRO A 82 -1.05 -5.81 -7.88
N VAL A 83 -0.70 -4.55 -8.00
CA VAL A 83 -1.30 -3.64 -8.99
C VAL A 83 -0.43 -3.63 -10.24
N ASP A 84 -0.93 -4.19 -11.31
CA ASP A 84 -0.30 -4.17 -12.63
C ASP A 84 -1.15 -3.38 -13.64
N ARG A 85 -0.63 -3.21 -14.85
CA ARG A 85 -1.35 -2.50 -15.92
C ARG A 85 -2.68 -3.18 -16.26
N LEU A 86 -2.74 -4.49 -16.18
CA LEU A 86 -3.96 -5.25 -16.51
C LEU A 86 -5.04 -5.03 -15.48
N LEU A 87 -4.66 -4.95 -14.20
CA LEU A 87 -5.58 -4.65 -13.10
C LEU A 87 -6.23 -3.27 -13.26
N LEU A 88 -5.46 -2.28 -13.75
CA LEU A 88 -5.97 -0.91 -13.95
C LEU A 88 -6.84 -0.75 -15.19
N THR A 89 -6.70 -1.65 -16.18
CA THR A 89 -7.45 -1.57 -17.44
C THR A 89 -8.64 -2.51 -17.52
N ASN A 90 -8.73 -3.49 -16.62
CA ASN A 90 -9.81 -4.45 -16.59
C ASN A 90 -10.61 -4.34 -15.29
N PRO A 91 -11.93 -4.54 -15.33
CA PRO A 91 -12.71 -4.61 -14.10
C PRO A 91 -12.17 -5.77 -13.24
N ILE A 92 -11.85 -5.44 -12.00
CA ILE A 92 -11.42 -6.44 -11.03
C ILE A 92 -12.57 -7.41 -10.83
N ARG A 93 -12.30 -8.70 -11.04
CA ARG A 93 -13.25 -9.75 -10.73
C ARG A 93 -13.48 -9.78 -9.25
N VAL A 94 -14.72 -9.73 -8.86
CA VAL A 94 -15.09 -10.08 -7.50
C VAL A 94 -15.01 -11.60 -7.41
N ILE A 95 -14.05 -12.09 -6.65
CA ILE A 95 -13.93 -13.49 -6.31
C ILE A 95 -14.95 -13.74 -5.19
N ASP A 96 -16.01 -14.47 -5.49
CA ASP A 96 -17.05 -14.78 -4.49
C ASP A 96 -16.53 -15.76 -3.45
N ASP A 97 -15.68 -16.68 -3.86
CA ASP A 97 -15.05 -17.66 -2.99
C ASP A 97 -13.58 -17.31 -2.72
N LEU A 98 -13.32 -16.69 -1.57
CA LEU A 98 -11.98 -16.31 -1.17
C LEU A 98 -11.07 -17.51 -0.86
N SER A 99 -11.63 -18.73 -0.76
CA SER A 99 -10.85 -19.95 -0.52
C SER A 99 -9.93 -20.29 -1.69
N VAL A 100 -10.22 -19.77 -2.88
CA VAL A 100 -9.38 -19.95 -4.08
C VAL A 100 -8.16 -19.03 -4.12
N LEU A 101 -8.08 -18.05 -3.21
CA LEU A 101 -6.92 -17.15 -3.18
C LEU A 101 -5.66 -17.90 -2.71
N PRO A 102 -4.53 -17.71 -3.39
CA PRO A 102 -3.26 -18.25 -2.93
C PRO A 102 -2.92 -17.78 -1.52
N VAL A 103 -2.68 -18.73 -0.62
CA VAL A 103 -2.18 -18.47 0.74
C VAL A 103 -0.66 -18.58 0.71
N VAL A 104 0.02 -17.47 0.93
CA VAL A 104 1.49 -17.41 0.92
C VAL A 104 2.05 -17.77 2.30
N SER A 105 1.35 -17.39 3.35
CA SER A 105 1.70 -17.67 4.75
C SER A 105 0.41 -17.67 5.59
N PRO A 106 0.40 -18.21 6.80
CA PRO A 106 -0.74 -18.09 7.69
C PRO A 106 -1.22 -16.64 7.79
N ASN A 107 -2.52 -16.42 7.53
CA ASN A 107 -3.17 -15.10 7.52
C ASN A 107 -2.72 -14.12 6.39
N ILE A 108 -1.93 -14.58 5.40
CA ILE A 108 -1.54 -13.76 4.25
C ILE A 108 -2.01 -14.41 2.96
N TRP A 109 -2.86 -13.70 2.24
CA TRP A 109 -3.36 -14.04 0.91
C TRP A 109 -2.77 -13.08 -0.12
N VAL A 110 -2.57 -13.57 -1.33
CA VAL A 110 -2.19 -12.73 -2.47
C VAL A 110 -3.31 -12.78 -3.50
N TRP A 111 -3.73 -11.61 -3.95
CA TRP A 111 -4.65 -11.52 -5.06
C TRP A 111 -3.97 -12.00 -6.34
N PRO A 112 -4.53 -12.96 -7.07
CA PRO A 112 -3.90 -13.47 -8.27
C PRO A 112 -3.82 -12.36 -9.34
N SER A 113 -2.70 -12.30 -10.06
CA SER A 113 -2.59 -11.44 -11.23
C SER A 113 -3.67 -11.80 -12.25
N ILE A 114 -4.04 -10.85 -13.13
CA ILE A 114 -5.05 -11.13 -14.15
C ILE A 114 -4.67 -12.33 -15.05
N ALA A 115 -3.38 -12.48 -15.35
CA ALA A 115 -2.90 -13.65 -16.09
C ALA A 115 -3.21 -14.97 -15.36
N GLN A 116 -2.95 -15.02 -14.06
CA GLN A 116 -3.28 -16.17 -13.21
C GLN A 116 -4.81 -16.39 -13.06
N GLN A 117 -5.59 -15.31 -13.10
CA GLN A 117 -7.05 -15.41 -13.05
C GLN A 117 -7.61 -16.16 -14.27
N PHE A 118 -7.01 -16.02 -15.45
CA PHE A 118 -7.42 -16.80 -16.64
C PHE A 118 -7.11 -18.29 -16.52
N GLU A 119 -6.09 -18.66 -15.72
CA GLU A 119 -5.76 -20.08 -15.47
C GLU A 119 -6.67 -20.72 -14.41
N VAL A 120 -7.15 -19.92 -13.47
CA VAL A 120 -7.96 -20.39 -12.33
C VAL A 120 -9.47 -20.41 -12.66
N PHE A 121 -9.91 -19.53 -13.58
CA PHE A 121 -11.34 -19.38 -13.90
C PHE A 121 -11.62 -19.67 -15.37
N ASP A 122 -12.40 -20.72 -15.63
CA ASP A 122 -12.78 -21.18 -16.99
C ASP A 122 -13.61 -20.16 -17.80
N GLN A 123 -14.09 -19.08 -17.21
CA GLN A 123 -14.89 -18.05 -17.89
C GLN A 123 -14.48 -16.62 -17.50
N PRO A 124 -14.48 -15.68 -18.48
CA PRO A 124 -14.31 -14.28 -18.15
C PRO A 124 -15.52 -13.80 -17.32
N PRO A 125 -15.33 -13.14 -16.15
CA PRO A 125 -16.44 -12.64 -15.36
C PRO A 125 -17.12 -11.49 -16.05
N ALA A 126 -18.40 -11.37 -15.78
CA ALA A 126 -19.14 -10.17 -16.09
C ALA A 126 -18.55 -8.97 -15.34
N PRO A 127 -18.47 -7.78 -15.97
CA PRO A 127 -18.09 -6.57 -15.27
C PRO A 127 -19.14 -6.31 -14.20
N SER A 128 -18.82 -6.61 -12.95
CA SER A 128 -19.66 -6.20 -11.83
C SER A 128 -19.32 -4.77 -11.52
N GLY A 129 -20.30 -3.87 -11.54
CA GLY A 129 -20.16 -2.50 -11.06
C GLY A 129 -19.99 -2.42 -9.53
N GLU A 130 -19.78 -3.56 -8.88
CA GLU A 130 -19.58 -3.63 -7.44
C GLU A 130 -18.20 -3.12 -7.04
N ASN A 131 -18.17 -2.39 -5.94
CA ASN A 131 -16.94 -1.92 -5.32
C ASN A 131 -16.18 -3.12 -4.72
N TRP A 132 -15.29 -3.73 -5.51
CA TRP A 132 -14.46 -4.89 -5.12
C TRP A 132 -13.69 -4.64 -3.82
N LEU A 133 -13.24 -3.41 -3.59
CA LEU A 133 -12.54 -3.04 -2.38
C LEU A 133 -13.45 -3.12 -1.14
N ALA A 134 -14.73 -2.75 -1.29
CA ALA A 134 -15.71 -2.89 -0.22
C ALA A 134 -15.96 -4.37 0.13
N ARG A 135 -15.95 -5.27 -0.85
CA ARG A 135 -16.06 -6.71 -0.60
C ARG A 135 -14.83 -7.26 0.13
N LEU A 136 -13.63 -6.90 -0.31
CA LEU A 136 -12.42 -7.33 0.40
C LEU A 136 -12.41 -6.87 1.86
N ARG A 137 -12.94 -5.68 2.15
CA ARG A 137 -13.07 -5.19 3.55
C ARG A 137 -13.98 -6.04 4.43
N GLN A 138 -14.89 -6.82 3.85
CA GLN A 138 -15.73 -7.73 4.64
C GLN A 138 -14.97 -8.98 5.10
N SER A 139 -13.93 -9.37 4.39
CA SER A 139 -13.22 -10.63 4.62
C SER A 139 -11.82 -10.43 5.19
N PHE A 140 -11.19 -9.29 4.91
CA PHE A 140 -9.83 -8.99 5.34
C PHE A 140 -9.77 -7.81 6.28
N HIS A 141 -8.93 -7.93 7.30
CA HIS A 141 -8.65 -6.82 8.21
C HIS A 141 -7.75 -5.77 7.52
N ALA A 142 -6.85 -6.22 6.66
CA ALA A 142 -5.96 -5.34 5.93
C ALA A 142 -5.91 -5.71 4.44
N ILE A 143 -6.02 -4.70 3.60
CA ILE A 143 -5.86 -4.79 2.15
C ILE A 143 -4.66 -3.92 1.79
N LEU A 144 -3.61 -4.53 1.28
CA LEU A 144 -2.40 -3.85 0.84
C LEU A 144 -2.39 -3.81 -0.68
N LEU A 145 -2.53 -2.64 -1.27
CA LEU A 145 -2.42 -2.43 -2.70
C LEU A 145 -0.95 -2.17 -3.02
N ASP A 146 -0.25 -3.17 -3.54
CA ASP A 146 1.15 -3.05 -4.00
C ASP A 146 1.17 -2.35 -5.36
N CYS A 147 1.24 -1.03 -5.32
CA CYS A 147 1.17 -0.18 -6.48
C CYS A 147 2.57 0.11 -7.04
N PRO A 148 2.75 0.06 -8.37
CA PRO A 148 3.99 0.50 -8.98
C PRO A 148 4.23 2.01 -8.72
N PRO A 149 5.41 2.54 -9.07
CA PRO A 149 5.71 3.96 -8.90
C PRO A 149 4.67 4.86 -9.57
N ILE A 150 4.39 6.00 -8.94
CA ILE A 150 3.32 6.94 -9.34
C ILE A 150 3.42 7.37 -10.79
N ASP A 151 4.63 7.63 -11.27
CA ASP A 151 4.89 8.10 -12.63
C ASP A 151 4.93 6.98 -13.67
N SER A 152 4.90 5.73 -13.27
CA SER A 152 4.90 4.58 -14.18
C SER A 152 3.53 4.29 -14.79
N MET A 153 2.43 4.56 -14.06
CA MET A 153 1.06 4.26 -14.50
C MET A 153 0.04 5.28 -13.94
N PRO A 154 -0.71 5.97 -14.83
CA PRO A 154 -1.71 6.98 -14.40
C PRO A 154 -2.76 6.46 -13.41
N GLY A 155 -3.24 5.21 -13.59
CA GLY A 155 -4.27 4.60 -12.74
C GLY A 155 -3.86 4.36 -11.29
N VAL A 156 -2.57 4.47 -10.96
CA VAL A 156 -2.08 4.38 -9.56
C VAL A 156 -2.63 5.51 -8.71
N LEU A 157 -2.76 6.70 -9.26
CA LEU A 157 -3.30 7.86 -8.55
C LEU A 157 -4.78 7.68 -8.22
N GLU A 158 -5.56 7.18 -9.19
CA GLU A 158 -6.98 6.89 -9.00
C GLU A 158 -7.18 5.79 -7.96
N LEU A 159 -6.39 4.74 -8.03
CA LEU A 159 -6.45 3.64 -7.07
C LEU A 159 -6.04 4.09 -5.65
N SER A 160 -5.02 4.95 -5.57
CA SER A 160 -4.59 5.57 -4.29
C SER A 160 -5.71 6.42 -3.68
N ALA A 161 -6.51 7.09 -4.50
CA ALA A 161 -7.66 7.87 -4.02
C ALA A 161 -8.83 6.99 -3.54
N MET A 162 -8.93 5.75 -3.99
CA MET A 162 -9.93 4.77 -3.52
C MET A 162 -9.53 4.10 -2.21
N ALA A 163 -8.26 4.10 -1.87
CA ALA A 163 -7.74 3.56 -0.61
C ALA A 163 -8.04 4.48 0.58
N ASP A 164 -8.05 3.94 1.79
CA ASP A 164 -8.26 4.73 3.01
C ASP A 164 -7.06 5.64 3.30
N ALA A 165 -5.86 5.19 2.90
CA ALA A 165 -4.65 5.99 2.93
C ALA A 165 -3.60 5.44 1.94
N THR A 166 -2.58 6.27 1.68
CA THR A 166 -1.45 5.94 0.81
C THR A 166 -0.15 6.09 1.58
N LEU A 167 0.74 5.12 1.41
CA LEU A 167 2.12 5.17 1.86
C LEU A 167 3.04 5.41 0.66
N LEU A 168 3.89 6.41 0.75
CA LEU A 168 4.88 6.71 -0.28
C LEU A 168 6.24 6.15 0.12
N VAL A 169 6.74 5.17 -0.63
CA VAL A 169 8.05 4.58 -0.40
C VAL A 169 9.11 5.38 -1.14
N VAL A 170 10.16 5.75 -0.43
CA VAL A 170 11.25 6.60 -0.89
C VAL A 170 12.57 5.86 -0.71
N GLU A 171 13.40 5.78 -1.73
CA GLU A 171 14.72 5.17 -1.63
C GLU A 171 15.79 6.21 -1.33
N ALA A 172 16.52 5.99 -0.23
CA ALA A 172 17.60 6.87 0.19
C ALA A 172 18.71 6.95 -0.86
N GLY A 173 19.13 8.16 -1.18
CA GLY A 173 20.20 8.40 -2.15
C GLY A 173 19.77 8.33 -3.62
N ARG A 174 18.55 7.86 -3.94
CA ARG A 174 18.03 7.79 -5.31
C ARG A 174 16.87 8.73 -5.58
N THR A 175 15.96 8.87 -4.60
CA THR A 175 14.78 9.74 -4.77
C THR A 175 15.10 11.16 -4.30
N THR A 176 14.88 12.15 -5.17
CA THR A 176 15.12 13.56 -4.84
C THR A 176 13.93 14.15 -4.07
N ARG A 177 14.20 15.20 -3.28
CA ARG A 177 13.14 15.96 -2.59
C ARG A 177 12.12 16.55 -3.56
N GLN A 178 12.57 16.97 -4.74
CA GLN A 178 11.70 17.52 -5.77
C GLN A 178 10.73 16.45 -6.30
N GLN A 179 11.21 15.22 -6.53
CA GLN A 179 10.37 14.10 -6.96
C GLN A 179 9.33 13.76 -5.88
N ILE A 180 9.74 13.63 -4.62
CA ILE A 180 8.82 13.36 -3.50
C ILE A 180 7.71 14.41 -3.45
N ARG A 181 8.07 15.70 -3.56
CA ARG A 181 7.09 16.79 -3.54
C ARG A 181 6.13 16.74 -4.73
N LYS A 182 6.64 16.44 -5.94
CA LYS A 182 5.82 16.27 -7.15
C LYS A 182 4.80 15.14 -6.93
N ASP A 183 5.26 13.99 -6.45
CA ASP A 183 4.43 12.81 -6.25
C ASP A 183 3.38 13.03 -5.15
N GLN A 184 3.75 13.70 -4.08
CA GLN A 184 2.84 14.11 -3.02
C GLN A 184 1.72 15.03 -3.57
N LEU A 185 2.06 16.03 -4.36
CA LEU A 185 1.08 16.92 -4.98
C LEU A 185 0.18 16.17 -5.98
N ALA A 186 0.73 15.23 -6.73
CA ALA A 186 -0.04 14.40 -7.64
C ALA A 186 -1.08 13.55 -6.90
N LEU A 187 -0.69 12.87 -5.81
CA LEU A 187 -1.59 12.12 -4.96
C LEU A 187 -2.70 13.01 -4.38
N GLN A 188 -2.34 14.16 -3.82
CA GLN A 188 -3.30 15.10 -3.24
C GLN A 188 -4.27 15.66 -4.27
N SER A 189 -3.80 15.96 -5.49
CA SER A 189 -4.65 16.47 -6.57
C SER A 189 -5.75 15.50 -6.99
N LYS A 190 -5.56 14.22 -6.76
CA LYS A 190 -6.54 13.15 -7.00
C LYS A 190 -7.38 12.79 -5.77
N GLY A 191 -7.17 13.49 -4.66
CA GLY A 191 -7.91 13.24 -3.41
C GLY A 191 -7.37 12.06 -2.59
N ALA A 192 -6.19 11.53 -2.91
CA ALA A 192 -5.57 10.49 -2.10
C ALA A 192 -5.10 11.03 -0.75
N THR A 193 -5.35 10.29 0.32
CA THR A 193 -4.91 10.61 1.68
C THR A 193 -3.51 10.06 1.91
N LEU A 194 -2.49 10.92 1.94
CA LEU A 194 -1.13 10.49 2.22
C LEU A 194 -0.94 10.29 3.74
N ALA A 195 -0.74 9.04 4.17
CA ALA A 195 -0.49 8.70 5.58
C ALA A 195 0.95 8.99 6.03
N GLY A 196 1.89 8.93 5.08
CA GLY A 196 3.31 9.21 5.36
C GLY A 196 4.24 8.66 4.29
N CYS A 197 5.54 8.83 4.57
CA CYS A 197 6.60 8.29 3.72
C CYS A 197 7.41 7.23 4.47
N ILE A 198 7.80 6.18 3.77
CA ILE A 198 8.70 5.14 4.27
C ILE A 198 10.04 5.29 3.54
N LEU A 199 11.09 5.55 4.29
CA LEU A 199 12.43 5.61 3.75
C LEU A 199 13.06 4.22 3.76
N VAL A 200 13.41 3.71 2.59
CA VAL A 200 14.17 2.46 2.42
C VAL A 200 15.61 2.77 2.03
N GLN A 201 16.54 1.97 2.50
CA GLN A 201 17.94 2.05 2.04
C GLN A 201 18.07 1.24 0.76
N GLY A 202 18.62 1.83 -0.30
CA GLY A 202 19.02 1.10 -1.50
C GLY A 202 20.05 0.01 -1.18
N ARG A 203 19.95 -1.08 -1.91
CA ARG A 203 20.99 -2.13 -1.88
C ARG A 203 22.21 -1.70 -2.67
#